data_2a9bd4a3d2d709b405fbcedeb580d71a
#
_entry.id   2a9bd4a3d2d709b405fbcedeb580d71a
#
_cell.length_a   1.000
_cell.length_b   1.000
_cell.length_c   1.000
_cell.angle_alpha   90.00
_cell.angle_beta   90.00
_cell.angle_gamma   90.00
#
_symmetry.space_group_name_H-M   'P 1'
#
loop_
_entity.id
_entity.type
_entity.pdbx_description
1 polymer ?
#
loop_
_entity_poly.entity_id
_entity_poly.type
_entity_poly.pdbx_seq_one_letter_code
_entity_poly.pdbx_strand_id
1 'polypeptide(L)'
;MPAGNVFSGKDMSFKTGATPTVEVHTGKWELTITGNPGKFATNSTGGWRKSVKGVKEWSGTVTVMLHDGEAMPFVVDDEMAAQFLVDATNYISGTILITEVGSITVDADSGDPIAIDYKFDGQGAPSSSGTVMDVV
;
A
#
# COMPACT_ATOMS: atom_id res chain seq x y z
N MET A 1 -0.69 31.75 -3.02
CA MET A 1 -0.12 30.47 -3.39
C MET A 1 -0.99 29.84 -4.49
N PRO A 2 -0.42 29.54 -5.65
CA PRO A 2 -1.21 28.92 -6.69
C PRO A 2 -1.66 27.53 -6.26
N ALA A 3 -2.84 27.13 -6.65
CA ALA A 3 -3.29 25.76 -6.48
C ALA A 3 -2.42 24.85 -7.34
N GLY A 4 -1.91 23.78 -6.75
CA GLY A 4 -1.17 22.77 -7.48
C GLY A 4 -2.10 21.95 -8.38
N ASN A 5 -1.53 21.25 -9.29
CA ASN A 5 -2.27 20.29 -10.09
C ASN A 5 -2.69 19.10 -9.26
N VAL A 6 -3.85 18.53 -9.56
CA VAL A 6 -4.29 17.28 -8.97
C VAL A 6 -3.43 16.15 -9.53
N PHE A 7 -2.98 15.26 -8.65
CA PHE A 7 -2.21 14.09 -9.10
C PHE A 7 -3.08 13.17 -9.96
N SER A 8 -2.48 12.64 -11.02
CA SER A 8 -3.12 11.66 -11.89
C SER A 8 -2.59 10.27 -11.60
N GLY A 9 -3.48 9.30 -11.53
CA GLY A 9 -3.08 7.90 -11.33
C GLY A 9 -2.20 7.34 -12.44
N LYS A 10 -2.13 7.99 -13.59
CA LYS A 10 -1.26 7.54 -14.68
C LYS A 10 0.23 7.65 -14.36
N ASP A 11 0.60 8.51 -13.41
CA ASP A 11 1.98 8.71 -13.00
C ASP A 11 2.39 7.80 -11.83
N MET A 12 1.45 6.98 -11.35
CA MET A 12 1.71 6.07 -10.24
C MET A 12 2.70 4.97 -10.64
N SER A 13 3.43 4.48 -9.67
CA SER A 13 4.25 3.30 -9.85
C SER A 13 4.41 2.56 -8.52
N PHE A 14 4.88 1.33 -8.61
CA PHE A 14 5.17 0.50 -7.46
C PHE A 14 6.56 -0.10 -7.64
N LYS A 15 7.40 0.03 -6.62
CA LYS A 15 8.79 -0.45 -6.67
C LYS A 15 9.07 -1.35 -5.49
N THR A 16 9.88 -2.36 -5.69
CA THR A 16 10.28 -3.29 -4.63
C THR A 16 11.78 -3.55 -4.64
N GLY A 17 12.28 -4.09 -3.52
CA GLY A 17 13.64 -4.55 -3.37
C GLY A 17 14.57 -3.57 -2.67
N ALA A 18 15.78 -4.01 -2.36
CA ALA A 18 16.80 -3.20 -1.70
C ALA A 18 17.31 -2.06 -2.60
N THR A 19 17.34 -2.31 -3.91
CA THR A 19 17.52 -1.28 -4.94
C THR A 19 16.19 -1.22 -5.70
N PRO A 20 15.28 -0.33 -5.31
CA PRO A 20 13.92 -0.39 -5.82
C PRO A 20 13.85 -0.26 -7.33
N THR A 21 13.14 -1.19 -7.97
CA THR A 21 12.85 -1.17 -9.39
C THR A 21 11.34 -1.18 -9.60
N VAL A 22 10.89 -0.52 -10.69
CA VAL A 22 9.47 -0.48 -11.02
C VAL A 22 8.99 -1.88 -11.38
N GLU A 23 7.92 -2.31 -10.72
CA GLU A 23 7.24 -3.55 -11.10
C GLU A 23 6.45 -3.31 -12.38
N VAL A 24 6.77 -4.09 -13.39
CA VAL A 24 6.17 -3.95 -14.71
C VAL A 24 4.70 -4.37 -14.66
N HIS A 25 3.87 -3.65 -15.37
CA HIS A 25 2.44 -3.95 -15.50
C HIS A 25 1.63 -3.86 -14.20
N THR A 26 2.08 -3.06 -13.23
CA THR A 26 1.27 -2.74 -12.05
C THR A 26 0.14 -1.81 -12.47
N GLY A 27 -1.09 -2.26 -12.24
CA GLY A 27 -2.26 -1.47 -12.62
C GLY A 27 -2.81 -0.57 -11.52
N LYS A 28 -2.58 -0.94 -10.25
CA LYS A 28 -3.18 -0.25 -9.12
C LYS A 28 -2.47 -0.64 -7.83
N TRP A 29 -2.40 0.30 -6.90
CA TRP A 29 -2.06 0.00 -5.52
C TRP A 29 -2.97 0.79 -4.57
N GLU A 30 -3.26 0.21 -3.42
CA GLU A 30 -4.03 0.83 -2.36
C GLU A 30 -3.28 0.67 -1.04
N LEU A 31 -3.41 1.66 -0.17
CA LEU A 31 -2.76 1.66 1.12
C LEU A 31 -3.72 2.18 2.19
N THR A 32 -3.76 1.51 3.33
CA THR A 32 -4.58 1.91 4.46
C THR A 32 -3.71 1.93 5.72
N ILE A 33 -3.76 3.04 6.44
CA ILE A 33 -3.05 3.20 7.71
C ILE A 33 -4.09 3.31 8.80
N THR A 34 -4.00 2.46 9.81
CA THR A 34 -5.00 2.34 10.87
C THR A 34 -4.36 2.45 12.25
N GLY A 35 -5.00 3.20 13.14
CA GLY A 35 -4.64 3.21 14.54
C GLY A 35 -5.66 2.39 15.35
N ASN A 36 -5.19 1.75 16.41
CA ASN A 36 -6.03 0.95 17.30
C ASN A 36 -6.02 1.58 18.70
N PRO A 37 -6.80 2.65 18.93
CA PRO A 37 -6.82 3.33 20.22
C PRO A 37 -7.52 2.51 21.28
N GLY A 38 -6.99 2.55 22.52
CA GLY A 38 -7.70 2.10 23.69
C GLY A 38 -8.65 3.19 24.20
N LYS A 39 -9.74 2.80 24.83
CA LYS A 39 -10.70 3.76 25.40
C LYS A 39 -10.85 3.53 26.89
N PHE A 40 -10.98 4.61 27.63
CA PHE A 40 -11.17 4.56 29.08
C PHE A 40 -12.04 5.73 29.56
N ALA A 41 -12.63 5.55 30.75
CA ALA A 41 -13.31 6.61 31.48
C ALA A 41 -12.96 6.50 32.95
N THR A 42 -12.67 7.64 33.58
CA THR A 42 -12.34 7.71 35.00
C THR A 42 -13.06 8.89 35.63
N ASN A 43 -12.90 9.04 36.97
CA ASN A 43 -13.44 10.21 37.66
C ASN A 43 -12.88 11.52 37.12
N SER A 44 -11.61 11.51 36.68
CA SER A 44 -10.98 12.71 36.14
C SER A 44 -11.46 13.08 34.74
N THR A 45 -12.15 12.18 34.04
CA THR A 45 -12.74 12.49 32.74
C THR A 45 -14.18 13.00 32.85
N GLY A 46 -14.72 13.12 34.08
CA GLY A 46 -16.09 13.58 34.30
C GLY A 46 -17.16 12.66 33.75
N GLY A 47 -16.87 11.36 33.63
CA GLY A 47 -17.77 10.37 33.06
C GLY A 47 -17.70 10.25 31.56
N TRP A 48 -16.90 11.08 30.89
CA TRP A 48 -16.70 11.00 29.44
C TRP A 48 -15.64 9.98 29.08
N ARG A 49 -15.85 9.26 27.98
CA ARG A 49 -14.88 8.30 27.47
C ARG A 49 -13.75 9.04 26.74
N LYS A 50 -12.54 8.65 27.02
CA LYS A 50 -11.34 9.22 26.41
C LYS A 50 -10.55 8.12 25.72
N SER A 51 -9.93 8.44 24.58
CA SER A 51 -9.12 7.50 23.82
C SER A 51 -7.64 7.69 24.11
N VAL A 52 -6.91 6.60 24.19
CA VAL A 52 -5.45 6.57 24.31
C VAL A 52 -4.88 6.10 22.98
N LYS A 53 -3.78 6.71 22.56
CA LYS A 53 -3.08 6.29 21.35
C LYS A 53 -2.64 4.84 21.48
N GLY A 54 -2.98 4.03 20.51
CA GLY A 54 -2.65 2.61 20.49
C GLY A 54 -1.65 2.26 19.41
N VAL A 55 -1.57 0.98 19.12
CA VAL A 55 -0.69 0.45 18.07
C VAL A 55 -1.22 0.88 16.71
N LYS A 56 -0.32 1.33 15.86
CA LYS A 56 -0.63 1.65 14.46
C LYS A 56 -0.25 0.48 13.58
N GLU A 57 -1.02 0.29 12.52
CA GLU A 57 -0.73 -0.71 11.51
C GLU A 57 -1.06 -0.15 10.14
N TRP A 58 -0.45 -0.71 9.12
CA TRP A 58 -0.75 -0.36 7.74
C TRP A 58 -0.73 -1.61 6.88
N SER A 59 -1.57 -1.59 5.87
CA SER A 59 -1.73 -2.71 4.96
C SER A 59 -2.20 -2.19 3.61
N GLY A 60 -2.28 -3.06 2.65
CA GLY A 60 -2.78 -2.66 1.35
C GLY A 60 -2.84 -3.80 0.36
N THR A 61 -3.10 -3.40 -0.86
CA THR A 61 -3.25 -4.31 -2.00
C THR A 61 -2.54 -3.71 -3.20
N VAL A 62 -1.85 -4.54 -3.95
CA VAL A 62 -1.27 -4.18 -5.24
C VAL A 62 -1.81 -5.11 -6.32
N THR A 63 -2.24 -4.56 -7.45
CA THR A 63 -2.75 -5.31 -8.58
C THR A 63 -1.70 -5.35 -9.67
N VAL A 64 -1.30 -6.54 -10.07
CA VAL A 64 -0.28 -6.77 -11.10
C VAL A 64 -0.94 -7.49 -12.27
N MET A 65 -0.70 -7.01 -13.49
CA MET A 65 -1.16 -7.67 -14.70
C MET A 65 -0.19 -8.78 -15.08
N LEU A 66 -0.71 -9.94 -15.44
CA LEU A 66 0.12 -11.04 -15.93
C LEU A 66 0.65 -10.70 -17.31
N HIS A 67 1.92 -11.05 -17.52
CA HIS A 67 2.62 -10.80 -18.76
C HIS A 67 3.36 -12.05 -19.19
N ASP A 68 3.23 -12.40 -20.47
CA ASP A 68 3.95 -13.56 -21.02
C ASP A 68 5.46 -13.32 -20.97
N GLY A 69 6.17 -14.32 -20.51
CA GLY A 69 7.62 -14.24 -20.37
C GLY A 69 8.12 -13.71 -19.03
N GLU A 70 7.21 -13.29 -18.14
CA GLU A 70 7.58 -12.83 -16.81
C GLU A 70 6.91 -13.68 -15.73
N ALA A 71 7.68 -14.00 -14.69
CA ALA A 71 7.14 -14.73 -13.53
C ALA A 71 6.27 -13.80 -12.68
N MET A 72 5.35 -14.38 -11.94
CA MET A 72 4.61 -13.65 -10.90
C MET A 72 5.62 -13.11 -9.89
N PRO A 73 5.52 -11.80 -9.55
CA PRO A 73 6.57 -11.16 -8.75
C PRO A 73 6.61 -11.58 -7.29
N PHE A 74 5.49 -12.07 -6.75
CA PHE A 74 5.40 -12.32 -5.31
C PHE A 74 4.79 -13.68 -5.01
N VAL A 75 5.18 -14.24 -3.87
CA VAL A 75 4.54 -15.43 -3.28
C VAL A 75 4.14 -15.11 -1.84
N VAL A 76 3.25 -15.91 -1.26
CA VAL A 76 2.84 -15.76 0.14
C VAL A 76 4.07 -15.88 1.05
N ASP A 77 4.13 -15.04 2.06
CA ASP A 77 5.22 -14.91 3.03
C ASP A 77 6.48 -14.20 2.51
N ASP A 78 6.46 -13.68 1.30
CA ASP A 78 7.54 -12.80 0.85
C ASP A 78 7.56 -11.51 1.66
N GLU A 79 8.73 -11.15 2.15
CA GLU A 79 8.97 -9.89 2.84
C GLU A 79 9.96 -9.07 2.04
N MET A 80 9.65 -7.80 1.78
CA MET A 80 10.49 -6.95 0.95
C MET A 80 10.26 -5.48 1.23
N ALA A 81 11.25 -4.65 0.90
CA ALA A 81 11.06 -3.22 0.86
C ALA A 81 10.19 -2.83 -0.34
N ALA A 82 9.32 -1.87 -0.15
CA ALA A 82 8.41 -1.41 -1.20
C ALA A 82 8.29 0.11 -1.20
N GLN A 83 8.04 0.68 -2.37
CA GLN A 83 7.75 2.10 -2.54
C GLN A 83 6.47 2.25 -3.34
N PHE A 84 5.55 3.04 -2.81
CA PHE A 84 4.25 3.32 -3.43
C PHE A 84 4.28 4.76 -3.93
N LEU A 85 4.48 4.92 -5.22
CA LEU A 85 4.71 6.23 -5.82
C LEU A 85 3.44 6.82 -6.42
N VAL A 86 3.17 8.07 -6.08
CA VAL A 86 2.18 8.89 -6.77
C VAL A 86 2.85 9.55 -7.98
N ASP A 87 4.07 10.02 -7.80
CA ASP A 87 4.94 10.49 -8.89
C ASP A 87 6.41 10.22 -8.52
N ALA A 88 7.34 10.77 -9.27
CA ALA A 88 8.77 10.50 -9.08
C ALA A 88 9.32 10.98 -7.73
N THR A 89 8.67 11.94 -7.08
CA THR A 89 9.17 12.57 -5.84
C THR A 89 8.28 12.32 -4.63
N ASN A 90 7.00 12.02 -4.83
CA ASN A 90 6.03 11.83 -3.75
C ASN A 90 5.66 10.35 -3.64
N TYR A 91 6.12 9.71 -2.58
CA TYR A 91 5.86 8.29 -2.36
C TYR A 91 5.88 7.93 -0.87
N ILE A 92 5.30 6.78 -0.56
CA ILE A 92 5.37 6.15 0.75
C ILE A 92 6.21 4.89 0.59
N SER A 93 7.14 4.67 1.50
CA SER A 93 8.00 3.49 1.48
C SER A 93 7.96 2.75 2.81
N GLY A 94 8.21 1.46 2.77
CA GLY A 94 8.27 0.63 3.97
C GLY A 94 8.51 -0.82 3.59
N THR A 95 8.62 -1.67 4.60
CA THR A 95 8.75 -3.11 4.40
C THR A 95 7.36 -3.73 4.43
N ILE A 96 7.08 -4.59 3.47
CA ILE A 96 5.80 -5.29 3.36
C ILE A 96 5.99 -6.80 3.44
N LEU A 97 4.98 -7.48 3.96
CA LEU A 97 4.89 -8.94 3.98
C LEU A 97 3.66 -9.34 3.17
N ILE A 98 3.85 -10.16 2.15
CA ILE A 98 2.74 -10.63 1.33
C ILE A 98 1.94 -11.67 2.12
N THR A 99 0.68 -11.38 2.40
CA THR A 99 -0.18 -12.23 3.20
C THR A 99 -1.13 -13.08 2.36
N GLU A 100 -1.45 -12.63 1.16
CA GLU A 100 -2.37 -13.36 0.30
C GLU A 100 -2.08 -13.06 -1.17
N VAL A 101 -2.10 -14.10 -1.98
CA VAL A 101 -2.22 -13.98 -3.43
C VAL A 101 -3.69 -14.18 -3.75
N GLY A 102 -4.33 -13.15 -4.29
CA GLY A 102 -5.76 -13.17 -4.57
C GLY A 102 -6.14 -14.15 -5.67
N SER A 103 -7.43 -14.19 -5.97
CA SER A 103 -7.96 -15.13 -6.96
C SER A 103 -7.36 -14.84 -8.34
N ILE A 104 -6.91 -15.92 -9.00
CA ILE A 104 -6.47 -15.86 -10.39
C ILE A 104 -7.65 -16.31 -11.24
N THR A 105 -8.22 -15.37 -12.00
CA THR A 105 -9.37 -15.65 -12.84
C THR A 105 -8.98 -15.45 -14.31
N VAL A 106 -9.19 -16.49 -15.10
CA VAL A 106 -8.98 -16.44 -16.54
C VAL A 106 -10.30 -16.69 -17.23
N ASP A 107 -10.77 -15.71 -18.02
CA ASP A 107 -12.02 -15.80 -18.74
C ASP A 107 -11.75 -15.61 -20.24
N ALA A 108 -11.97 -16.70 -20.99
CA ALA A 108 -11.70 -16.70 -22.44
C ALA A 108 -12.63 -15.75 -23.22
N ASP A 109 -13.81 -15.44 -22.67
CA ASP A 109 -14.80 -14.62 -23.36
C ASP A 109 -14.60 -13.14 -23.13
N SER A 110 -13.93 -12.73 -22.05
CA SER A 110 -13.83 -11.30 -21.69
C SER A 110 -12.81 -10.55 -22.54
N GLY A 111 -11.71 -11.20 -22.92
CA GLY A 111 -10.60 -10.54 -23.60
C GLY A 111 -9.83 -9.54 -22.76
N ASP A 112 -10.15 -9.42 -21.48
CA ASP A 112 -9.49 -8.49 -20.58
C ASP A 112 -8.12 -9.04 -20.13
N PRO A 113 -7.16 -8.16 -19.79
CA PRO A 113 -5.91 -8.59 -19.19
C PRO A 113 -6.15 -9.37 -17.89
N ILE A 114 -5.33 -10.38 -17.67
CA ILE A 114 -5.40 -11.16 -16.43
C ILE A 114 -4.66 -10.38 -15.35
N ALA A 115 -5.36 -10.07 -14.26
CA ALA A 115 -4.81 -9.32 -13.14
C ALA A 115 -4.84 -10.18 -11.87
N ILE A 116 -3.85 -9.96 -11.01
CA ILE A 116 -3.77 -10.63 -9.71
C ILE A 116 -3.60 -9.57 -8.64
N ASP A 117 -4.41 -9.67 -7.59
CA ASP A 117 -4.32 -8.81 -6.42
C ASP A 117 -3.46 -9.49 -5.37
N TYR A 118 -2.43 -8.79 -4.92
CA TYR A 118 -1.60 -9.21 -3.80
C TYR A 118 -1.94 -8.39 -2.58
N LYS A 119 -2.30 -9.05 -1.49
CA LYS A 119 -2.53 -8.38 -0.21
C LYS A 119 -1.27 -8.45 0.63
N PHE A 120 -0.99 -7.36 1.33
CA PHE A 120 0.20 -7.27 2.17
C PHE A 120 -0.09 -6.52 3.45
N ASP A 121 0.71 -6.81 4.48
CA ASP A 121 0.75 -6.05 5.73
C ASP A 121 2.09 -5.33 5.84
N GLY A 122 2.05 -4.12 6.40
CA GLY A 122 3.25 -3.36 6.69
C GLY A 122 4.00 -3.93 7.87
N GLN A 123 5.32 -3.94 7.78
CA GLN A 123 6.21 -4.35 8.85
C GLN A 123 6.93 -3.12 9.40
N GLY A 124 6.54 -2.67 10.59
CA GLY A 124 7.09 -1.46 11.18
C GLY A 124 6.49 -0.18 10.60
N ALA A 125 7.07 0.95 10.94
CA ALA A 125 6.57 2.24 10.49
C ALA A 125 6.94 2.51 9.04
N PRO A 126 5.99 2.98 8.20
CA PRO A 126 6.32 3.44 6.86
C PRO A 126 6.99 4.82 6.92
N SER A 127 7.65 5.18 5.84
CA SER A 127 8.23 6.51 5.65
C SER A 127 7.57 7.17 4.45
N SER A 128 7.51 8.49 4.46
CA SER A 128 7.02 9.24 3.31
C SER A 128 8.12 10.10 2.71
N SER A 129 7.99 10.38 1.42
CA SER A 129 8.89 11.27 0.71
C SER A 129 8.09 12.34 -0.04
N GLY A 130 8.65 13.54 -0.14
CA GLY A 130 7.93 14.68 -0.66
C GLY A 130 7.07 15.33 0.42
N THR A 131 6.47 16.48 0.10
CA THR A 131 5.68 17.25 1.07
C THR A 131 4.22 16.85 1.13
N VAL A 132 3.75 16.08 0.16
CA VAL A 132 2.33 15.80 -0.04
C VAL A 132 1.92 14.46 0.56
N MET A 133 2.87 13.53 0.68
CA MET A 133 2.60 12.16 1.17
C MET A 133 2.95 11.97 2.64
N ASP A 134 2.92 13.03 3.42
CA ASP A 134 3.25 12.97 4.84
C ASP A 134 2.05 12.47 5.66
N VAL A 135 1.93 11.15 5.77
CA VAL A 135 0.84 10.49 6.48
C VAL A 135 1.31 9.67 7.69
N VAL A 136 2.59 9.78 8.04
CA VAL A 136 3.18 9.01 9.12
C VAL A 136 3.78 9.86 10.24
#